data_b842d4b51b7f83b760bcd2c378855804
#
_entry.id   b842d4b51b7f83b760bcd2c378855804
#
_cell.length_a   1.000
_cell.length_b   1.000
_cell.length_c   1.000
_cell.angle_alpha   90.00
_cell.angle_beta   90.00
_cell.angle_gamma   90.00
#
_symmetry.space_group_name_H-M   'P 1'
#
loop_
_entity.id
_entity.type
_entity.pdbx_description
1 polymer ?
#
loop_
_entity_poly.entity_id
_entity_poly.type
_entity_poly.pdbx_seq_one_letter_code
_entity_poly.pdbx_strand_id
1 'polypeptide(L)'
;LSDNPYQQLIVWNPEEEEIVGGYRFIDGATVAGGKGNPQDDLSMGHYFQFSKQFLEDYLPYSIELGRSWVQPKYQPAVDPRKGMFALDNIWDGLGAIVLKYENMRHFYGKVTMYPSYDRNARNWVLNFLGHYFPDAEGLMHPIVQAELPKLPELEQHFPIDQTDFSTSFKKGLRNLGKLTSEFGES
;
A
#
# COMPACT_ATOMS: atom_id res chain seq x y z
N LEU A 1 -7.78 -1.02 -29.57
CA LEU A 1 -7.96 -0.78 -28.13
C LEU A 1 -7.19 -1.89 -27.44
N SER A 2 -6.07 -1.56 -26.78
CA SER A 2 -5.29 -2.55 -26.03
C SER A 2 -6.20 -3.11 -24.95
N ASP A 3 -6.24 -4.44 -24.83
CA ASP A 3 -6.91 -5.17 -23.77
C ASP A 3 -6.19 -4.92 -22.44
N ASN A 4 -6.26 -3.67 -21.96
CA ASN A 4 -5.69 -3.32 -20.66
C ASN A 4 -6.68 -3.83 -19.58
N PRO A 5 -6.35 -4.90 -18.85
CA PRO A 5 -7.25 -5.50 -17.87
C PRO A 5 -7.44 -4.64 -16.61
N TYR A 6 -6.68 -3.55 -16.49
CA TYR A 6 -6.84 -2.62 -15.37
C TYR A 6 -8.15 -1.85 -15.43
N GLN A 7 -8.82 -1.78 -14.29
CA GLN A 7 -10.05 -1.04 -14.06
C GLN A 7 -9.77 0.21 -13.22
N GLN A 8 -10.69 1.17 -13.27
CA GLN A 8 -10.65 2.39 -12.47
C GLN A 8 -11.84 2.39 -11.51
N LEU A 9 -11.56 2.64 -10.24
CA LEU A 9 -12.56 3.08 -9.28
C LEU A 9 -12.43 4.58 -9.15
N ILE A 10 -13.52 5.30 -9.30
CA ILE A 10 -13.56 6.76 -9.17
C ILE A 10 -14.54 7.17 -8.06
N VAL A 11 -14.17 8.20 -7.32
CA VAL A 11 -15.06 8.91 -6.40
C VAL A 11 -15.57 10.14 -7.12
N TRP A 12 -16.88 10.23 -7.27
CA TRP A 12 -17.58 11.30 -7.99
C TRP A 12 -18.30 12.22 -7.02
N ASN A 13 -18.15 13.52 -7.22
CA ASN A 13 -18.94 14.53 -6.52
C ASN A 13 -20.09 14.99 -7.44
N PRO A 14 -21.35 14.62 -7.15
CA PRO A 14 -22.47 14.99 -8.00
C PRO A 14 -22.86 16.48 -7.91
N GLU A 15 -22.50 17.17 -6.84
CA GLU A 15 -22.81 18.59 -6.67
C GLU A 15 -21.89 19.49 -7.52
N GLU A 16 -20.61 19.14 -7.58
CA GLU A 16 -19.60 19.87 -8.35
C GLU A 16 -19.37 19.24 -9.74
N GLU A 17 -20.06 18.15 -10.06
CA GLU A 17 -19.97 17.39 -11.32
C GLU A 17 -18.54 17.02 -11.73
N GLU A 18 -17.75 16.51 -10.76
CA GLU A 18 -16.34 16.19 -11.00
C GLU A 18 -15.84 14.97 -10.25
N ILE A 19 -14.69 14.43 -10.71
CA ILE A 19 -14.00 13.33 -10.05
C ILE A 19 -13.17 13.90 -8.90
N VAL A 20 -13.37 13.38 -7.68
CA VAL A 20 -12.66 13.75 -6.46
C VAL A 20 -11.32 13.01 -6.37
N GLY A 21 -11.31 11.75 -6.74
CA GLY A 21 -10.14 10.88 -6.66
C GLY A 21 -10.46 9.48 -7.13
N GLY A 22 -9.52 8.55 -6.94
CA GLY A 22 -9.74 7.16 -7.30
C GLY A 22 -8.50 6.29 -7.23
N TYR A 23 -8.68 5.05 -7.69
CA TYR A 23 -7.61 4.06 -7.86
C TYR A 23 -7.67 3.40 -9.22
N ARG A 24 -6.54 2.87 -9.62
CA ARG A 24 -6.46 1.82 -10.63
C ARG A 24 -6.31 0.47 -9.92
N PHE A 25 -7.02 -0.53 -10.39
CA PHE A 25 -6.90 -1.88 -9.84
C PHE A 25 -6.99 -2.95 -10.94
N ILE A 26 -6.50 -4.14 -10.62
CA ILE A 26 -6.61 -5.31 -11.46
C ILE A 26 -6.93 -6.52 -10.61
N ASP A 27 -7.86 -7.35 -11.11
CA ASP A 27 -8.21 -8.62 -10.50
C ASP A 27 -7.13 -9.67 -10.84
N GLY A 28 -6.51 -10.22 -9.81
CA GLY A 28 -5.48 -11.22 -9.94
C GLY A 28 -5.97 -12.53 -10.53
N ALA A 29 -7.25 -12.90 -10.32
CA ALA A 29 -7.85 -14.07 -10.96
C ALA A 29 -7.87 -13.94 -12.48
N THR A 30 -8.17 -12.74 -12.99
CA THR A 30 -8.11 -12.44 -14.44
C THR A 30 -6.69 -12.59 -14.98
N VAL A 31 -5.69 -12.15 -14.23
CA VAL A 31 -4.26 -12.28 -14.63
C VAL A 31 -3.81 -13.73 -14.58
N ALA A 32 -4.12 -14.44 -13.48
CA ALA A 32 -3.75 -15.84 -13.30
C ALA A 32 -4.39 -16.77 -14.34
N GLY A 33 -5.62 -16.49 -14.77
CA GLY A 33 -6.34 -17.23 -15.81
C GLY A 33 -6.01 -16.80 -17.25
N GLY A 34 -5.24 -15.72 -17.41
CA GLY A 34 -4.85 -15.17 -18.70
C GLY A 34 -3.77 -15.97 -19.42
N LYS A 35 -3.44 -15.53 -20.65
CA LYS A 35 -2.35 -16.12 -21.45
C LYS A 35 -1.02 -15.41 -21.25
N GLY A 36 -1.02 -14.29 -20.52
CA GLY A 36 0.16 -13.47 -20.25
C GLY A 36 1.03 -14.05 -19.14
N ASN A 37 2.13 -13.37 -18.88
CA ASN A 37 2.99 -13.65 -17.74
C ASN A 37 2.64 -12.68 -16.61
N PRO A 38 2.15 -13.16 -15.46
CA PRO A 38 1.81 -12.27 -14.32
C PRO A 38 2.96 -11.34 -13.92
N GLN A 39 4.22 -11.77 -14.08
CA GLN A 39 5.39 -10.93 -13.78
C GLN A 39 5.45 -9.67 -14.66
N ASP A 40 4.97 -9.75 -15.90
CA ASP A 40 4.99 -8.64 -16.87
C ASP A 40 3.66 -7.87 -16.89
N ASP A 41 2.55 -8.55 -16.57
CA ASP A 41 1.20 -7.99 -16.64
C ASP A 41 0.86 -7.11 -15.41
N LEU A 42 1.49 -7.42 -14.26
CA LEU A 42 1.26 -6.70 -13.01
C LEU A 42 2.26 -5.56 -12.81
N SER A 43 1.78 -4.41 -12.33
CA SER A 43 2.66 -3.26 -12.13
C SER A 43 3.68 -3.47 -11.00
N MET A 44 3.39 -4.36 -10.06
CA MET A 44 4.33 -4.77 -9.02
C MET A 44 5.49 -5.60 -9.57
N GLY A 45 5.28 -6.38 -10.63
CA GLY A 45 6.29 -7.22 -11.26
C GLY A 45 7.50 -6.47 -11.82
N HIS A 46 7.38 -5.16 -12.09
CA HIS A 46 8.51 -4.31 -12.47
C HIS A 46 9.50 -4.05 -11.31
N TYR A 47 9.08 -4.28 -10.07
CA TYR A 47 9.87 -3.97 -8.86
C TYR A 47 10.16 -5.18 -8.00
N PHE A 48 9.32 -6.22 -8.10
CA PHE A 48 9.38 -7.41 -7.27
C PHE A 48 9.32 -8.66 -8.12
N GLN A 49 10.13 -9.64 -7.77
CA GLN A 49 10.02 -11.01 -8.28
C GLN A 49 8.97 -11.74 -7.45
N PHE A 50 7.96 -12.30 -8.07
CA PHE A 50 6.93 -13.08 -7.42
C PHE A 50 7.42 -14.52 -7.14
N SER A 51 7.14 -15.04 -5.95
CA SER A 51 7.35 -16.45 -5.66
C SER A 51 6.29 -17.30 -6.36
N LYS A 52 6.61 -18.59 -6.55
CA LYS A 52 5.64 -19.56 -7.08
C LYS A 52 4.40 -19.64 -6.19
N GLN A 53 4.59 -19.62 -4.85
CA GLN A 53 3.52 -19.64 -3.88
C GLN A 53 2.58 -18.43 -4.05
N PHE A 54 3.14 -17.22 -4.23
CA PHE A 54 2.31 -16.05 -4.50
C PHE A 54 1.46 -16.23 -5.75
N LEU A 55 2.06 -16.68 -6.84
CA LEU A 55 1.37 -16.83 -8.13
C LEU A 55 0.25 -17.88 -8.11
N GLU A 56 0.44 -18.98 -7.36
CA GLU A 56 -0.50 -20.10 -7.33
C GLU A 56 -1.57 -19.96 -6.23
N ASP A 57 -1.16 -19.52 -5.03
CA ASP A 57 -2.02 -19.58 -3.84
C ASP A 57 -2.63 -18.23 -3.45
N TYR A 58 -2.00 -17.11 -3.86
CA TYR A 58 -2.42 -15.77 -3.46
C TYR A 58 -2.97 -14.94 -4.62
N LEU A 59 -2.29 -14.90 -5.75
CA LEU A 59 -2.68 -14.06 -6.88
C LEU A 59 -4.13 -14.27 -7.33
N PRO A 60 -4.65 -15.52 -7.47
CA PRO A 60 -6.04 -15.74 -7.90
C PRO A 60 -7.11 -15.17 -6.96
N TYR A 61 -6.72 -14.85 -5.72
CA TYR A 61 -7.60 -14.29 -4.68
C TYR A 61 -7.22 -12.87 -4.29
N SER A 62 -6.43 -12.21 -5.11
CA SER A 62 -5.86 -10.89 -4.80
C SER A 62 -6.31 -9.83 -5.79
N ILE A 63 -6.38 -8.59 -5.32
CA ILE A 63 -6.52 -7.41 -6.16
C ILE A 63 -5.32 -6.51 -5.98
N GLU A 64 -4.59 -6.23 -7.09
CA GLU A 64 -3.54 -5.23 -7.09
C GLU A 64 -4.15 -3.83 -7.17
N LEU A 65 -3.81 -3.00 -6.19
CA LEU A 65 -4.17 -1.59 -6.14
C LEU A 65 -2.99 -0.72 -6.60
N GLY A 66 -3.28 0.31 -7.35
CA GLY A 66 -2.24 1.24 -7.77
C GLY A 66 -2.79 2.60 -8.17
N ARG A 67 -1.89 3.56 -8.30
CA ARG A 67 -2.19 4.92 -8.74
C ARG A 67 -3.37 5.54 -8.00
N SER A 68 -3.40 5.41 -6.66
CA SER A 68 -4.34 6.14 -5.82
C SER A 68 -4.05 7.64 -5.91
N TRP A 69 -5.07 8.45 -6.00
CA TRP A 69 -4.94 9.90 -6.08
C TRP A 69 -6.19 10.60 -5.58
N VAL A 70 -6.00 11.81 -5.08
CA VAL A 70 -7.06 12.77 -4.72
C VAL A 70 -6.71 14.07 -5.40
N GLN A 71 -7.70 14.72 -6.03
CA GLN A 71 -7.48 16.03 -6.65
C GLN A 71 -6.94 17.04 -5.63
N PRO A 72 -6.02 17.94 -6.03
CA PRO A 72 -5.38 18.89 -5.12
C PRO A 72 -6.36 19.68 -4.25
N LYS A 73 -7.48 20.13 -4.82
CA LYS A 73 -8.49 20.94 -4.08
C LYS A 73 -9.22 20.15 -2.98
N TYR A 74 -9.17 18.81 -3.03
CA TYR A 74 -9.76 17.91 -2.04
C TYR A 74 -8.70 17.31 -1.10
N GLN A 75 -7.46 17.76 -1.18
CA GLN A 75 -6.42 17.27 -0.27
C GLN A 75 -6.51 17.95 1.10
N PRO A 76 -6.18 17.25 2.21
CA PRO A 76 -6.25 17.78 3.57
C PRO A 76 -5.44 19.07 3.80
N ALA A 77 -4.38 19.27 3.02
CA ALA A 77 -3.56 20.47 3.07
C ALA A 77 -4.29 21.73 2.56
N VAL A 78 -5.33 21.56 1.71
CA VAL A 78 -6.12 22.67 1.15
C VAL A 78 -7.42 22.85 1.94
N ASP A 79 -8.13 21.76 2.18
CA ASP A 79 -9.36 21.73 2.98
C ASP A 79 -9.37 20.44 3.84
N PRO A 80 -9.09 20.55 5.15
CA PRO A 80 -9.01 19.38 6.03
C PRO A 80 -10.29 18.55 6.08
N ARG A 81 -11.48 19.19 5.99
CA ARG A 81 -12.76 18.48 6.01
C ARG A 81 -13.00 17.73 4.70
N LYS A 82 -12.88 18.41 3.58
CA LYS A 82 -13.02 17.80 2.25
C LYS A 82 -11.99 16.69 2.04
N GLY A 83 -10.76 16.89 2.51
CA GLY A 83 -9.70 15.89 2.43
C GLY A 83 -10.01 14.61 3.22
N MET A 84 -10.55 14.73 4.41
CA MET A 84 -10.96 13.58 5.21
C MET A 84 -12.10 12.82 4.55
N PHE A 85 -13.15 13.50 4.07
CA PHE A 85 -14.24 12.87 3.31
C PHE A 85 -13.75 12.21 2.01
N ALA A 86 -12.80 12.81 1.31
CA ALA A 86 -12.25 12.22 0.09
C ALA A 86 -11.54 10.90 0.39
N LEU A 87 -10.75 10.83 1.46
CA LEU A 87 -10.06 9.61 1.89
C LEU A 87 -11.05 8.55 2.36
N ASP A 88 -12.06 8.90 3.16
CA ASP A 88 -13.09 7.97 3.62
C ASP A 88 -13.86 7.35 2.44
N ASN A 89 -14.30 8.17 1.47
CA ASN A 89 -14.98 7.67 0.27
C ASN A 89 -14.09 6.76 -0.59
N ILE A 90 -12.80 7.03 -0.63
CA ILE A 90 -11.81 6.16 -1.29
C ILE A 90 -11.75 4.80 -0.58
N TRP A 91 -11.76 4.76 0.76
CA TRP A 91 -11.83 3.52 1.54
C TRP A 91 -13.15 2.78 1.36
N ASP A 92 -14.27 3.47 1.33
CA ASP A 92 -15.60 2.90 1.04
C ASP A 92 -15.62 2.24 -0.35
N GLY A 93 -14.91 2.82 -1.31
CA GLY A 93 -14.72 2.24 -2.62
C GLY A 93 -14.03 0.87 -2.60
N LEU A 94 -13.09 0.63 -1.67
CA LEU A 94 -12.51 -0.72 -1.47
C LEU A 94 -13.59 -1.70 -1.02
N GLY A 95 -14.50 -1.28 -0.15
CA GLY A 95 -15.65 -2.08 0.27
C GLY A 95 -16.52 -2.50 -0.93
N ALA A 96 -16.75 -1.61 -1.89
CA ALA A 96 -17.48 -1.92 -3.11
C ALA A 96 -16.75 -2.96 -3.98
N ILE A 97 -15.42 -2.92 -4.04
CA ILE A 97 -14.61 -3.94 -4.72
C ILE A 97 -14.77 -5.30 -4.03
N VAL A 98 -14.73 -5.36 -2.69
CA VAL A 98 -14.95 -6.60 -1.93
C VAL A 98 -16.30 -7.23 -2.27
N LEU A 99 -17.35 -6.43 -2.36
CA LEU A 99 -18.70 -6.92 -2.70
C LEU A 99 -18.80 -7.41 -4.15
N LYS A 100 -18.01 -6.83 -5.06
CA LYS A 100 -18.01 -7.20 -6.49
C LYS A 100 -17.23 -8.50 -6.76
N TYR A 101 -16.17 -8.75 -6.01
CA TYR A 101 -15.25 -9.87 -6.22
C TYR A 101 -15.34 -10.86 -5.04
N GLU A 102 -16.36 -11.71 -5.04
CA GLU A 102 -16.72 -12.60 -3.91
C GLU A 102 -15.59 -13.53 -3.45
N ASN A 103 -14.69 -13.93 -4.35
CA ASN A 103 -13.56 -14.81 -4.03
C ASN A 103 -12.30 -14.06 -3.58
N MET A 104 -12.34 -12.74 -3.60
CA MET A 104 -11.19 -11.92 -3.21
C MET A 104 -10.93 -12.01 -1.70
N ARG A 105 -9.66 -12.14 -1.33
CA ARG A 105 -9.21 -12.27 0.05
C ARG A 105 -8.15 -11.24 0.42
N HIS A 106 -7.41 -10.75 -0.57
CA HIS A 106 -6.26 -9.89 -0.34
C HIS A 106 -6.28 -8.66 -1.25
N PHE A 107 -5.97 -7.51 -0.66
CA PHE A 107 -5.50 -6.36 -1.41
C PHE A 107 -3.99 -6.25 -1.26
N TYR A 108 -3.30 -5.90 -2.32
CA TYR A 108 -1.89 -5.56 -2.26
C TYR A 108 -1.57 -4.39 -3.19
N GLY A 109 -0.46 -3.74 -2.95
CA GLY A 109 -0.03 -2.59 -3.73
C GLY A 109 1.28 -2.04 -3.20
N LYS A 110 1.75 -0.95 -3.80
CA LYS A 110 2.99 -0.29 -3.40
C LYS A 110 2.76 1.16 -3.01
N VAL A 111 3.53 1.62 -2.04
CA VAL A 111 3.67 3.03 -1.70
C VAL A 111 5.05 3.49 -2.18
N THR A 112 5.09 4.63 -2.89
CA THR A 112 6.35 5.19 -3.36
C THR A 112 6.91 6.14 -2.30
N MET A 113 8.14 5.90 -1.89
CA MET A 113 8.92 6.85 -1.09
C MET A 113 9.88 7.59 -2.01
N TYR A 114 9.71 8.90 -2.13
CA TYR A 114 10.53 9.71 -3.02
C TYR A 114 11.94 9.92 -2.45
N PRO A 115 12.97 10.07 -3.31
CA PRO A 115 14.33 10.39 -2.87
C PRO A 115 14.45 11.72 -2.11
N SER A 116 13.47 12.62 -2.31
CA SER A 116 13.38 13.91 -1.60
C SER A 116 12.95 13.80 -0.14
N TYR A 117 12.42 12.64 0.27
CA TYR A 117 12.06 12.43 1.67
C TYR A 117 13.32 12.29 2.52
N ASP A 118 13.28 12.78 3.76
CA ASP A 118 14.40 12.60 4.68
C ASP A 118 14.80 11.12 4.78
N ARG A 119 16.10 10.87 4.64
CA ARG A 119 16.64 9.51 4.60
C ARG A 119 16.47 8.78 5.95
N ASN A 120 16.61 9.50 7.06
CA ASN A 120 16.49 8.90 8.39
C ASN A 120 15.04 8.56 8.69
N ALA A 121 14.12 9.48 8.42
CA ALA A 121 12.68 9.23 8.55
C ALA A 121 12.25 8.03 7.72
N ARG A 122 12.70 7.92 6.46
CA ARG A 122 12.44 6.77 5.60
C ARG A 122 13.01 5.48 6.18
N ASN A 123 14.24 5.49 6.69
CA ASN A 123 14.86 4.32 7.30
C ASN A 123 14.09 3.86 8.54
N TRP A 124 13.60 4.78 9.38
CA TRP A 124 12.76 4.44 10.52
C TRP A 124 11.45 3.77 10.09
N VAL A 125 10.77 4.31 9.07
CA VAL A 125 9.53 3.71 8.55
C VAL A 125 9.78 2.31 8.01
N LEU A 126 10.82 2.11 7.20
CA LEU A 126 11.13 0.81 6.61
C LEU A 126 11.54 -0.23 7.67
N ASN A 127 12.34 0.15 8.66
CA ASN A 127 12.69 -0.73 9.77
C ASN A 127 11.47 -1.08 10.63
N PHE A 128 10.57 -0.12 10.88
CA PHE A 128 9.32 -0.36 11.58
C PHE A 128 8.44 -1.37 10.84
N LEU A 129 8.24 -1.18 9.52
CA LEU A 129 7.44 -2.09 8.71
C LEU A 129 8.05 -3.49 8.66
N GLY A 130 9.37 -3.61 8.43
CA GLY A 130 10.04 -4.90 8.41
C GLY A 130 10.05 -5.61 9.77
N HIS A 131 9.99 -4.85 10.87
CA HIS A 131 9.95 -5.40 12.22
C HIS A 131 8.57 -5.94 12.62
N TYR A 132 7.50 -5.20 12.31
CA TYR A 132 6.14 -5.62 12.66
C TYR A 132 5.44 -6.47 11.59
N PHE A 133 5.82 -6.32 10.33
CA PHE A 133 5.18 -6.97 9.19
C PHE A 133 6.21 -7.60 8.24
N PRO A 134 7.04 -8.55 8.73
CA PRO A 134 7.98 -9.24 7.86
C PRO A 134 7.21 -10.11 6.84
N ASP A 135 7.75 -10.22 5.63
CA ASP A 135 7.30 -11.23 4.66
C ASP A 135 7.86 -12.61 5.06
N ALA A 136 7.19 -13.26 6.02
CA ALA A 136 7.64 -14.53 6.57
C ALA A 136 7.54 -15.69 5.56
N GLU A 137 6.68 -15.56 4.56
CA GLU A 137 6.46 -16.57 3.52
C GLU A 137 7.32 -16.35 2.28
N GLY A 138 7.99 -15.20 2.18
CA GLY A 138 8.80 -14.86 1.01
C GLY A 138 7.98 -14.75 -0.28
N LEU A 139 6.80 -14.12 -0.19
CA LEU A 139 5.87 -14.05 -1.31
C LEU A 139 6.37 -13.15 -2.44
N MET A 140 7.09 -12.08 -2.10
CA MET A 140 7.61 -11.10 -3.05
C MET A 140 9.02 -10.66 -2.68
N HIS A 141 9.93 -10.73 -3.63
CA HIS A 141 11.32 -10.32 -3.43
C HIS A 141 11.62 -9.07 -4.25
N PRO A 142 12.18 -8.00 -3.67
CA PRO A 142 12.57 -6.82 -4.44
C PRO A 142 13.64 -7.19 -5.46
N ILE A 143 13.48 -6.76 -6.72
CA ILE A 143 14.46 -6.96 -7.79
C ILE A 143 15.75 -6.18 -7.46
N VAL A 144 15.58 -4.98 -6.91
CA VAL A 144 16.69 -4.17 -6.40
C VAL A 144 16.53 -4.04 -4.89
N GLN A 145 17.43 -4.67 -4.14
CA GLN A 145 17.43 -4.58 -2.69
C GLN A 145 17.92 -3.20 -2.25
N ALA A 146 17.13 -2.54 -1.41
CA ALA A 146 17.60 -1.35 -0.70
C ALA A 146 18.48 -1.79 0.48
N GLU A 147 19.68 -1.21 0.59
CA GLU A 147 20.46 -1.33 1.80
C GLU A 147 19.77 -0.56 2.93
N LEU A 148 19.19 -1.29 3.86
CA LEU A 148 18.61 -0.71 5.07
C LEU A 148 19.64 -0.80 6.19
N PRO A 149 20.13 0.33 6.71
CA PRO A 149 20.98 0.29 7.88
C PRO A 149 20.17 -0.28 9.06
N LYS A 150 20.74 -1.24 9.77
CA LYS A 150 20.18 -1.67 11.06
C LYS A 150 20.28 -0.49 12.01
N LEU A 151 19.14 0.00 12.45
CA LEU A 151 19.10 1.09 13.40
C LEU A 151 19.44 0.54 14.80
N PRO A 152 20.30 1.24 15.55
CA PRO A 152 20.57 0.88 16.94
C PRO A 152 19.26 0.98 17.75
N GLU A 153 19.12 0.11 18.74
CA GLU A 153 17.98 0.13 19.68
C GLU A 153 16.59 -0.08 19.05
N LEU A 154 16.53 -0.73 17.88
CA LEU A 154 15.27 -0.96 17.17
C LEU A 154 14.22 -1.60 18.09
N GLU A 155 14.59 -2.62 18.88
CA GLU A 155 13.70 -3.32 19.80
C GLU A 155 13.21 -2.45 20.97
N GLN A 156 14.01 -1.46 21.40
CA GLN A 156 13.60 -0.52 22.44
C GLN A 156 12.53 0.44 21.92
N HIS A 157 12.66 0.87 20.67
CA HIS A 157 11.70 1.74 20.03
C HIS A 157 10.44 0.99 19.60
N PHE A 158 10.61 -0.24 19.11
CA PHE A 158 9.54 -1.06 18.53
C PHE A 158 9.42 -2.41 19.26
N PRO A 159 8.93 -2.41 20.51
CA PRO A 159 8.78 -3.66 21.26
C PRO A 159 7.71 -4.55 20.60
N ILE A 160 7.96 -5.86 20.58
CA ILE A 160 6.97 -6.86 20.18
C ILE A 160 6.63 -7.70 21.41
N ASP A 161 5.36 -7.66 21.82
CA ASP A 161 4.79 -8.60 22.77
C ASP A 161 3.80 -9.49 22.03
N GLN A 162 4.14 -10.76 21.91
CA GLN A 162 3.29 -11.74 21.23
C GLN A 162 1.98 -12.00 21.96
N THR A 163 1.92 -11.73 23.28
CA THR A 163 0.70 -11.88 24.09
C THR A 163 -0.22 -10.68 23.97
N ASP A 164 0.33 -9.51 23.67
CA ASP A 164 -0.41 -8.25 23.43
C ASP A 164 0.20 -7.45 22.27
N PHE A 165 0.09 -8.01 21.08
CA PHE A 165 0.59 -7.37 19.86
C PHE A 165 -0.04 -6.00 19.62
N SER A 166 -1.35 -5.84 19.89
CA SER A 166 -2.06 -4.59 19.64
C SER A 166 -1.48 -3.42 20.45
N THR A 167 -1.20 -3.65 21.73
CA THR A 167 -0.60 -2.61 22.60
C THR A 167 0.84 -2.32 22.21
N SER A 168 1.64 -3.35 21.92
CA SER A 168 3.02 -3.17 21.50
C SER A 168 3.13 -2.45 20.16
N PHE A 169 2.29 -2.79 19.17
CA PHE A 169 2.20 -2.10 17.89
C PHE A 169 1.80 -0.63 18.04
N LYS A 170 0.75 -0.32 18.85
CA LYS A 170 0.34 1.06 19.10
C LYS A 170 1.44 1.89 19.77
N LYS A 171 2.23 1.28 20.65
CA LYS A 171 3.40 1.91 21.26
C LYS A 171 4.47 2.18 20.22
N GLY A 172 4.80 1.19 19.39
CA GLY A 172 5.74 1.32 18.28
C GLY A 172 5.34 2.41 17.29
N LEU A 173 4.06 2.47 16.90
CA LEU A 173 3.54 3.49 15.99
C LEU A 173 3.67 4.92 16.57
N ARG A 174 3.40 5.09 17.87
CA ARG A 174 3.63 6.38 18.55
C ARG A 174 5.10 6.77 18.59
N ASN A 175 5.98 5.80 18.81
CA ASN A 175 7.42 6.03 18.80
C ASN A 175 7.90 6.40 17.39
N LEU A 176 7.41 5.70 16.36
CA LEU A 176 7.70 6.05 14.96
C LEU A 176 7.33 7.50 14.66
N GLY A 177 6.12 7.93 15.07
CA GLY A 177 5.68 9.32 14.87
C GLY A 177 6.62 10.34 15.52
N LYS A 178 7.14 10.06 16.73
CA LYS A 178 8.12 10.94 17.40
C LYS A 178 9.45 10.97 16.63
N LEU A 179 9.98 9.80 16.27
CA LEU A 179 11.25 9.67 15.57
C LEU A 179 11.23 10.34 14.19
N THR A 180 10.08 10.29 13.49
CA THR A 180 9.95 10.89 12.16
C THR A 180 9.62 12.38 12.21
N SER A 181 8.98 12.89 13.27
CA SER A 181 8.66 14.31 13.41
C SER A 181 9.90 15.18 13.56
N GLU A 182 10.99 14.64 14.10
CA GLU A 182 12.27 15.35 14.23
C GLU A 182 12.90 15.72 12.86
N PHE A 183 12.48 15.05 11.78
CA PHE A 183 12.99 15.24 10.42
C PHE A 183 12.01 16.00 9.50
N GLY A 184 10.83 16.37 9.99
CA GLY A 184 9.80 17.05 9.20
C GLY A 184 9.82 18.57 9.26
N GLU A 185 10.73 19.17 10.03
CA GLU A 185 10.83 20.63 10.22
C GLU A 185 11.91 21.30 9.38
N SER A 186 12.39 20.68 8.29
CA SER A 186 13.38 21.26 7.39
C SER A 186 12.86 21.56 6.01
#